data_c0fe029cd379f8b2d597814320024f86
#
_entry.id   c0fe029cd379f8b2d597814320024f86
#
_cell.length_a   1.000
_cell.length_b   1.000
_cell.length_c   1.000
_cell.angle_alpha   90.00
_cell.angle_beta   90.00
_cell.angle_gamma   90.00
#
_symmetry.space_group_name_H-M   'P 1'
#
loop_
_entity.id
_entity.type
_entity.pdbx_description
1 polymer ?
#
loop_
_entity_poly.entity_id
_entity_poly.type
_entity_poly.pdbx_seq_one_letter_code
_entity_poly.pdbx_strand_id
1 'polypeptide(L)'
;MQTITKVALDAMGGDNAPAEIVKGAVDAVSSREDIKVFLVGQEDVVREELQKYPYPQERIEVVDAPEVIEMAEPPVQAIRKKKQSSLVVGMNMVKQREADAFVSAGSSGAVLVGGQTIVGR
;
A
#
# COMPACT_ATOMS: atom_id res chain seq x y z
N MET A 1 -12.55 -16.64 -18.24
CA MET A 1 -11.77 -15.38 -18.08
C MET A 1 -11.61 -15.08 -16.60
N GLN A 2 -10.38 -14.97 -16.13
CA GLN A 2 -10.13 -14.65 -14.73
C GLN A 2 -10.27 -13.16 -14.51
N THR A 3 -10.94 -12.80 -13.41
CA THR A 3 -10.99 -11.43 -12.94
C THR A 3 -9.77 -11.19 -12.03
N ILE A 4 -9.02 -10.14 -12.30
CA ILE A 4 -7.86 -9.78 -11.48
C ILE A 4 -8.30 -8.85 -10.36
N THR A 5 -8.02 -9.25 -9.12
CA THR A 5 -8.25 -8.41 -7.95
C THR A 5 -7.04 -7.51 -7.74
N LYS A 6 -7.27 -6.22 -7.66
CA LYS A 6 -6.22 -5.21 -7.49
C LYS A 6 -6.18 -4.76 -6.04
N VAL A 7 -5.03 -4.95 -5.41
CA VAL A 7 -4.84 -4.62 -3.99
C VAL A 7 -3.78 -3.53 -3.87
N ALA A 8 -4.14 -2.44 -3.21
CA ALA A 8 -3.18 -1.41 -2.82
C ALA A 8 -2.60 -1.82 -1.45
N LEU A 9 -1.29 -1.99 -1.40
CA LEU A 9 -0.59 -2.45 -0.20
C LEU A 9 0.34 -1.36 0.28
N ASP A 10 0.16 -0.94 1.54
CA ASP A 10 1.03 0.05 2.16
C ASP A 10 2.41 -0.56 2.39
N ALA A 11 3.35 -0.22 1.53
CA ALA A 11 4.70 -0.78 1.59
C ALA A 11 5.51 -0.24 2.77
N MET A 12 5.07 0.86 3.38
CA MET A 12 5.79 1.54 4.45
C MET A 12 5.18 1.30 5.83
N GLY A 13 4.08 0.54 5.92
CA GLY A 13 3.41 0.29 7.19
C GLY A 13 4.01 -0.86 7.96
N GLY A 14 4.11 -0.69 9.29
CA GLY A 14 4.60 -1.73 10.18
C GLY A 14 6.10 -1.66 10.48
N ASP A 15 6.52 -2.46 11.46
CA ASP A 15 7.89 -2.38 12.00
C ASP A 15 8.95 -2.91 11.03
N ASN A 16 8.57 -3.81 10.13
CA ASN A 16 9.49 -4.46 9.21
C ASN A 16 9.31 -3.99 7.76
N ALA A 17 8.71 -2.84 7.58
CA ALA A 17 8.55 -2.25 6.26
C ALA A 17 9.85 -1.58 5.82
N PRO A 18 10.13 -1.54 4.51
CA PRO A 18 9.31 -2.16 3.46
C PRO A 18 9.66 -3.62 3.17
N ALA A 19 10.73 -4.16 3.75
CA ALA A 19 11.30 -5.47 3.37
C ALA A 19 10.27 -6.60 3.42
N GLU A 20 9.60 -6.79 4.56
CA GLU A 20 8.63 -7.87 4.73
C GLU A 20 7.38 -7.69 3.88
N ILE A 21 6.96 -6.44 3.69
CA ILE A 21 5.78 -6.12 2.88
C ILE A 21 6.06 -6.44 1.41
N VAL A 22 7.21 -6.03 0.90
CA VAL A 22 7.60 -6.31 -0.49
C VAL A 22 7.72 -7.81 -0.73
N LYS A 23 8.34 -8.53 0.21
CA LYS A 23 8.46 -9.98 0.11
C LYS A 23 7.09 -10.64 0.07
N GLY A 24 6.16 -10.20 0.92
CA GLY A 24 4.79 -10.71 0.94
C GLY A 24 4.06 -10.48 -0.38
N ALA A 25 4.24 -9.30 -0.99
CA ALA A 25 3.65 -9.00 -2.28
C ALA A 25 4.18 -9.93 -3.37
N VAL A 26 5.50 -10.16 -3.41
CA VAL A 26 6.12 -11.06 -4.37
C VAL A 26 5.59 -12.49 -4.19
N ASP A 27 5.51 -12.96 -2.95
CA ASP A 27 4.98 -14.28 -2.65
C ASP A 27 3.52 -14.43 -3.10
N ALA A 28 2.71 -13.39 -2.87
CA ALA A 28 1.30 -13.43 -3.23
C ALA A 28 1.10 -13.54 -4.75
N VAL A 29 1.77 -12.71 -5.54
CA VAL A 29 1.61 -12.74 -6.99
C VAL A 29 2.26 -13.96 -7.62
N SER A 30 3.25 -14.54 -6.95
CA SER A 30 3.88 -15.79 -7.40
C SER A 30 3.00 -17.01 -7.16
N SER A 31 2.20 -16.96 -6.09
CA SER A 31 1.32 -18.07 -5.71
C SER A 31 -0.05 -17.99 -6.38
N ARG A 32 -0.50 -16.81 -6.79
CA ARG A 32 -1.82 -16.59 -7.37
C ARG A 32 -1.70 -15.77 -8.65
N GLU A 33 -2.44 -16.18 -9.67
CA GLU A 33 -2.46 -15.49 -10.96
C GLU A 33 -3.53 -14.41 -11.05
N ASP A 34 -4.45 -14.38 -10.08
CA ASP A 34 -5.63 -13.49 -10.10
C ASP A 34 -5.46 -12.23 -9.23
N ILE A 35 -4.23 -11.91 -8.84
CA ILE A 35 -3.94 -10.76 -7.98
C ILE A 35 -2.94 -9.84 -8.67
N LYS A 36 -3.24 -8.55 -8.66
CA LYS A 36 -2.28 -7.47 -8.96
C LYS A 36 -2.09 -6.64 -7.71
N VAL A 37 -0.84 -6.32 -7.36
CA VAL A 37 -0.51 -5.53 -6.17
C VAL A 37 0.08 -4.19 -6.60
N PHE A 38 -0.46 -3.11 -6.02
CA PHE A 38 0.17 -1.81 -6.05
C PHE A 38 0.93 -1.63 -4.75
N LEU A 39 2.25 -1.57 -4.84
CA LEU A 39 3.09 -1.27 -3.67
C LEU A 39 3.18 0.23 -3.52
N VAL A 40 2.49 0.76 -2.53
CA VAL A 40 2.38 2.20 -2.30
C VAL A 40 3.39 2.61 -1.23
N GLY A 41 4.34 3.44 -1.59
CA GLY A 41 5.38 3.85 -0.66
C GLY A 41 6.44 4.70 -1.33
N GLN A 42 7.55 4.89 -0.63
CA GLN A 42 8.69 5.62 -1.16
C GLN A 42 9.31 4.82 -2.30
N GLU A 43 9.18 5.32 -3.51
CA GLU A 43 9.50 4.58 -4.73
C GLU A 43 10.91 4.00 -4.73
N ASP A 44 11.89 4.79 -4.36
CA ASP A 44 13.30 4.37 -4.37
C ASP A 44 13.54 3.16 -3.47
N VAL A 45 12.99 3.22 -2.27
CA VAL A 45 13.16 2.18 -1.25
C VAL A 45 12.43 0.91 -1.66
N VAL A 46 11.21 1.06 -2.18
CA VAL A 46 10.39 -0.08 -2.60
C VAL A 46 11.04 -0.78 -3.80
N ARG A 47 11.51 -0.03 -4.78
CA ARG A 47 12.16 -0.60 -5.96
C ARG A 47 13.45 -1.33 -5.61
N GLU A 48 14.22 -0.80 -4.66
CA GLU A 48 15.44 -1.45 -4.18
C GLU A 48 15.13 -2.82 -3.57
N GLU A 49 14.06 -2.92 -2.79
CA GLU A 49 13.63 -4.20 -2.21
C GLU A 49 13.13 -5.17 -3.29
N LEU A 50 12.38 -4.69 -4.27
CA LEU A 50 11.87 -5.52 -5.36
C LEU A 50 12.98 -6.15 -6.20
N GLN A 51 14.12 -5.47 -6.33
CA GLN A 51 15.25 -5.99 -7.10
C GLN A 51 15.82 -7.29 -6.54
N LYS A 52 15.52 -7.62 -5.29
CA LYS A 52 16.00 -8.84 -4.64
C LYS A 52 15.26 -10.09 -5.09
N TYR A 53 14.12 -9.94 -5.79
CA TYR A 53 13.24 -11.05 -6.13
C TYR A 53 12.87 -11.08 -7.59
N PRO A 54 12.75 -12.28 -8.21
CA PRO A 54 12.06 -12.41 -9.48
C PRO A 54 10.54 -12.35 -9.24
N TYR A 55 9.81 -11.65 -10.10
CA TYR A 55 8.35 -11.57 -10.00
C TYR A 55 7.75 -11.22 -11.37
N PRO A 56 6.45 -11.53 -11.59
CA PRO A 56 5.77 -11.11 -12.82
C PRO A 56 5.54 -9.59 -12.79
N GLN A 57 6.28 -8.88 -13.63
CA GLN A 57 6.35 -7.41 -13.58
C GLN A 57 5.02 -6.73 -13.86
N GLU A 58 4.16 -7.33 -14.66
CA GLU A 58 2.85 -6.77 -14.97
C GLU A 58 1.87 -6.87 -13.81
N ARG A 59 2.19 -7.62 -12.77
CA ARG A 59 1.30 -7.81 -11.62
C ARG A 59 1.76 -7.15 -10.33
N ILE A 60 2.88 -6.45 -10.36
CA ILE A 60 3.30 -5.55 -9.26
C ILE A 60 3.65 -4.20 -9.88
N GLU A 61 3.02 -3.16 -9.37
CA GLU A 61 3.29 -1.79 -9.76
C GLU A 61 3.63 -0.97 -8.53
N VAL A 62 4.67 -0.15 -8.63
CA VAL A 62 5.06 0.75 -7.54
C VAL A 62 4.34 2.08 -7.73
N VAL A 63 3.70 2.56 -6.67
CA VAL A 63 3.03 3.86 -6.64
C VAL A 63 3.77 4.72 -5.63
N ASP A 64 4.33 5.84 -6.08
CA ASP A 64 5.13 6.69 -5.21
C ASP A 64 4.27 7.43 -4.19
N ALA A 65 4.68 7.33 -2.92
CA ALA A 65 4.08 8.07 -1.81
C ALA A 65 5.21 8.40 -0.84
N PRO A 66 5.77 9.61 -0.92
CA PRO A 66 7.00 9.94 -0.20
C PRO A 66 6.84 10.12 1.30
N GLU A 67 5.63 10.34 1.80
CA GLU A 67 5.40 10.56 3.22
C GLU A 67 4.95 9.29 3.94
N VAL A 68 5.33 9.16 5.22
CA VAL A 68 4.99 8.01 6.05
C VAL A 68 4.29 8.52 7.31
N ILE A 69 3.15 7.90 7.64
CA ILE A 69 2.46 8.18 8.91
C ILE A 69 3.04 7.25 9.97
N GLU A 70 3.65 7.83 11.00
CA GLU A 70 4.24 7.07 12.09
C GLU A 70 3.17 6.58 13.06
N MET A 71 3.46 5.49 13.77
CA MET A 71 2.52 4.89 14.72
C MET A 71 2.08 5.85 15.82
N ALA A 72 2.99 6.74 16.26
CA ALA A 72 2.75 7.66 17.38
C ALA A 72 2.05 8.96 16.97
N GLU A 73 1.86 9.20 15.66
CA GLU A 73 1.23 10.43 15.21
C GLU A 73 -0.28 10.43 15.50
N PRO A 74 -0.84 11.59 15.91
CA PRO A 74 -2.29 11.70 16.06
C PRO A 74 -2.99 11.42 14.73
N PRO A 75 -3.91 10.44 14.67
CA PRO A 75 -4.44 9.96 13.38
C PRO A 75 -5.12 11.03 12.51
N VAL A 76 -5.95 11.88 13.11
CA VAL A 76 -6.68 12.88 12.32
C VAL A 76 -5.71 13.90 11.70
N GLN A 77 -4.74 14.36 12.51
CA GLN A 77 -3.76 15.33 12.02
C GLN A 77 -2.84 14.71 10.97
N ALA A 78 -2.42 13.46 11.17
CA ALA A 78 -1.56 12.76 10.22
C ALA A 78 -2.24 12.64 8.86
N ILE A 79 -3.52 12.25 8.81
CA ILE A 79 -4.28 12.14 7.56
C ILE A 79 -4.39 13.49 6.86
N ARG A 80 -4.62 14.56 7.61
CA ARG A 80 -4.79 15.90 7.05
C ARG A 80 -3.48 16.50 6.53
N LYS A 81 -2.37 16.26 7.24
CA LYS A 81 -1.08 16.87 6.92
C LYS A 81 -0.30 16.06 5.89
N LYS A 82 -0.36 14.74 5.98
CA LYS A 82 0.46 13.84 5.15
C LYS A 82 -0.36 13.23 4.03
N LYS A 83 -0.83 14.08 3.11
CA LYS A 83 -1.65 13.64 1.99
C LYS A 83 -0.88 12.82 0.96
N GLN A 84 0.45 12.87 1.01
CA GLN A 84 1.33 12.06 0.16
C GLN A 84 1.84 10.82 0.88
N SER A 85 1.21 10.45 2.00
CA SER A 85 1.58 9.23 2.71
C SER A 85 1.06 8.00 1.96
N SER A 86 1.74 6.88 2.15
CA SER A 86 1.33 5.61 1.55
C SER A 86 -0.10 5.25 1.94
N LEU A 87 -0.49 5.55 3.18
CA LEU A 87 -1.84 5.27 3.66
C LEU A 87 -2.89 6.09 2.90
N VAL A 88 -2.69 7.40 2.81
CA VAL A 88 -3.66 8.30 2.15
C VAL A 88 -3.72 8.00 0.65
N VAL A 89 -2.56 7.84 0.00
CA VAL A 89 -2.49 7.53 -1.42
C VAL A 89 -3.19 6.20 -1.72
N GLY A 90 -2.91 5.17 -0.90
CA GLY A 90 -3.53 3.85 -1.09
C GLY A 90 -5.05 3.88 -0.92
N MET A 91 -5.54 4.59 0.09
CA MET A 91 -6.97 4.72 0.30
C MET A 91 -7.66 5.49 -0.81
N ASN A 92 -7.02 6.53 -1.36
CA ASN A 92 -7.56 7.25 -2.50
C ASN A 92 -7.65 6.35 -3.74
N MET A 93 -6.73 5.42 -3.92
CA MET A 93 -6.82 4.45 -5.02
C MET A 93 -8.10 3.61 -4.92
N VAL A 94 -8.49 3.21 -3.71
CA VAL A 94 -9.74 2.48 -3.49
C VAL A 94 -10.94 3.38 -3.77
N LYS A 95 -10.92 4.60 -3.25
CA LYS A 95 -11.99 5.56 -3.47
C LYS A 95 -12.22 5.83 -4.95
N GLN A 96 -11.17 5.94 -5.73
CA GLN A 96 -11.23 6.21 -7.17
C GLN A 96 -11.37 4.93 -8.01
N ARG A 97 -11.49 3.79 -7.37
CA ARG A 97 -11.67 2.47 -8.01
C ARG A 97 -10.47 2.05 -8.86
N GLU A 98 -9.29 2.57 -8.55
CA GLU A 98 -8.05 2.10 -9.15
C GLU A 98 -7.59 0.80 -8.51
N ALA A 99 -7.97 0.59 -7.25
CA ALA A 99 -7.74 -0.65 -6.53
C ALA A 99 -9.03 -1.12 -5.88
N ASP A 100 -9.15 -2.43 -5.67
CA ASP A 100 -10.35 -3.04 -5.07
C ASP A 100 -10.28 -3.04 -3.53
N ALA A 101 -9.08 -3.05 -2.96
CA ALA A 101 -8.88 -3.09 -1.53
C ALA A 101 -7.57 -2.41 -1.15
N PHE A 102 -7.47 -2.01 0.11
CA PHE A 102 -6.24 -1.45 0.69
C PHE A 102 -5.88 -2.25 1.93
N VAL A 103 -4.60 -2.61 2.04
CA VAL A 103 -4.06 -3.36 3.18
C VAL A 103 -2.87 -2.61 3.77
N SER A 104 -2.86 -2.48 5.09
CA SER A 104 -1.74 -1.82 5.79
C SER A 104 -1.51 -2.46 7.16
N ALA A 105 -0.24 -2.62 7.52
CA ALA A 105 0.18 -3.02 8.86
C ALA A 105 0.63 -1.80 9.68
N GLY A 106 0.35 -0.58 9.21
CA GLY A 106 0.76 0.66 9.85
C GLY A 106 -0.17 1.10 10.98
N SER A 107 -0.30 2.41 11.18
CA SER A 107 -1.11 2.99 12.25
C SER A 107 -2.58 2.59 12.13
N SER A 108 -3.07 1.82 13.09
CA SER A 108 -4.47 1.38 13.12
C SER A 108 -5.44 2.55 13.23
N GLY A 109 -5.09 3.57 14.02
CA GLY A 109 -5.91 4.77 14.16
C GLY A 109 -6.03 5.54 12.85
N ALA A 110 -4.90 5.72 12.15
CA ALA A 110 -4.90 6.42 10.87
C ALA A 110 -5.67 5.63 9.81
N VAL A 111 -5.57 4.30 9.80
CA VAL A 111 -6.34 3.44 8.89
C VAL A 111 -7.83 3.62 9.14
N LEU A 112 -8.26 3.62 10.41
CA LEU A 112 -9.67 3.78 10.75
C LEU A 112 -10.20 5.15 10.33
N VAL A 113 -9.47 6.22 10.67
CA VAL A 113 -9.88 7.59 10.30
C VAL A 113 -9.90 7.76 8.78
N GLY A 114 -8.86 7.29 8.09
CA GLY A 114 -8.79 7.37 6.64
C GLY A 114 -9.90 6.58 5.96
N GLY A 115 -10.22 5.39 6.49
CA GLY A 115 -11.32 4.59 5.97
C GLY A 115 -12.65 5.33 6.03
N GLN A 116 -12.89 6.07 7.12
CA GLN A 116 -14.12 6.84 7.26
C GLN A 116 -14.13 8.14 6.47
N THR A 117 -13.00 8.84 6.40
CA THR A 117 -12.97 10.20 5.83
C THR A 117 -12.59 10.23 4.36
N ILE A 118 -11.78 9.29 3.90
CA ILE A 118 -11.30 9.23 2.51
C ILE A 118 -12.18 8.30 1.68
N VAL A 119 -12.28 7.04 2.08
CA VAL A 119 -13.02 6.04 1.32
C VAL A 119 -14.52 6.21 1.52
N GLY A 120 -14.92 6.55 2.73
CA GLY A 120 -16.31 6.69 3.09
C GLY A 120 -16.96 5.33 3.35
N ARG A 121 -18.24 5.26 3.15
CA ARG A 121 -18.99 4.04 3.44
C ARG A 121 -19.55 3.43 2.19
#